data_de1447fe52660ba0080544593c2b0cf6
#
_entry.id   de1447fe52660ba0080544593c2b0cf6
#
_cell.length_a   1.000
_cell.length_b   1.000
_cell.length_c   1.000
_cell.angle_alpha   90.00
_cell.angle_beta   90.00
_cell.angle_gamma   90.00
#
_symmetry.space_group_name_H-M   'P 1'
#
loop_
_entity.id
_entity.type
_entity.pdbx_description
1 polymer ?
#
loop_
_entity_poly.entity_id
_entity_poly.type
_entity_poly.pdbx_seq_one_letter_code
_entity_poly.pdbx_strand_id
1 'polypeptide(L)'
;MKRKKQTVKWIKESITEIEYKKLMNYVRGDESIREHSKQNLLRAFTILFFTGLRLNELQQMRLSHIVELLEHGSTKLVLSKTQSERKLFAGDEFKKQLLKLFYLSSEVDKEERVITKGAVKSNRTGINSDVFIKQVNSKIKEILGSGYTSHSFRQGLITEMGAKQINTKIISKFIGHSDVKTTMRYINPTDEDLIGAMIR
;
A
#
# COMPACT_ATOMS: atom_id res chain seq x y z
N MET A 1 -9.92 -42.80 3.89
CA MET A 1 -9.84 -41.46 4.50
C MET A 1 -8.67 -40.69 3.87
N LYS A 2 -8.96 -39.70 3.02
CA LYS A 2 -7.91 -38.82 2.42
C LYS A 2 -7.49 -37.79 3.46
N ARG A 3 -6.26 -37.86 3.96
CA ARG A 3 -5.66 -36.84 4.83
C ARG A 3 -5.58 -35.54 4.05
N LYS A 4 -6.34 -34.53 4.49
CA LYS A 4 -6.16 -33.13 4.02
C LYS A 4 -4.74 -32.70 4.37
N LYS A 5 -3.88 -32.48 3.37
CA LYS A 5 -2.59 -31.82 3.57
C LYS A 5 -2.88 -30.44 4.19
N GLN A 6 -2.48 -30.25 5.43
CA GLN A 6 -2.42 -28.92 6.03
C GLN A 6 -1.37 -28.14 5.24
N THR A 7 -1.82 -27.24 4.38
CA THR A 7 -0.94 -26.26 3.75
C THR A 7 -0.48 -25.31 4.85
N VAL A 8 0.78 -25.41 5.23
CA VAL A 8 1.45 -24.42 6.09
C VAL A 8 1.34 -23.09 5.36
N LYS A 9 0.49 -22.22 5.89
CA LYS A 9 0.32 -20.87 5.35
C LYS A 9 1.57 -20.09 5.75
N TRP A 10 2.51 -19.94 4.82
CA TRP A 10 3.70 -19.12 5.03
C TRP A 10 3.25 -17.70 5.40
N ILE A 11 3.62 -17.26 6.61
CA ILE A 11 3.46 -15.89 7.03
C ILE A 11 4.40 -15.06 6.15
N LYS A 12 3.87 -14.12 5.41
CA LYS A 12 4.66 -13.24 4.56
C LYS A 12 5.43 -12.26 5.43
N GLU A 13 6.62 -11.90 4.98
CA GLU A 13 7.44 -10.89 5.65
C GLU A 13 6.77 -9.51 5.57
N SER A 14 6.98 -8.70 6.60
CA SER A 14 6.51 -7.32 6.66
C SER A 14 7.46 -6.38 5.93
N ILE A 15 6.94 -5.43 5.15
CA ILE A 15 7.75 -4.34 4.61
C ILE A 15 7.75 -3.21 5.65
N THR A 16 8.91 -3.02 6.28
CA THR A 16 9.21 -1.92 7.19
C THR A 16 9.75 -0.71 6.41
N GLU A 17 10.14 0.34 7.11
CA GLU A 17 10.78 1.52 6.50
C GLU A 17 12.11 1.16 5.80
N ILE A 18 12.84 0.17 6.31
CA ILE A 18 14.11 -0.29 5.73
C ILE A 18 13.87 -0.93 4.36
N GLU A 19 12.96 -1.89 4.28
CA GLU A 19 12.60 -2.55 3.03
C GLU A 19 11.99 -1.57 2.03
N TYR A 20 11.15 -0.63 2.51
CA TYR A 20 10.59 0.43 1.66
C TYR A 20 11.68 1.30 1.04
N LYS A 21 12.63 1.80 1.85
CA LYS A 21 13.77 2.58 1.35
C LYS A 21 14.61 1.79 0.34
N LYS A 22 14.85 0.49 0.62
CA LYS A 22 15.57 -0.39 -0.30
C LYS A 22 14.85 -0.51 -1.66
N LEU A 23 13.53 -0.73 -1.64
CA LEU A 23 12.70 -0.78 -2.87
C LEU A 23 12.80 0.53 -3.66
N MET A 24 12.62 1.67 -2.97
CA MET A 24 12.63 2.99 -3.61
C MET A 24 13.98 3.31 -4.24
N ASN A 25 15.08 3.05 -3.52
CA ASN A 25 16.43 3.32 -4.00
C ASN A 25 16.80 2.43 -5.20
N TYR A 26 16.47 1.13 -5.11
CA TYR A 26 16.72 0.22 -6.22
C TYR A 26 15.99 0.66 -7.49
N VAL A 27 14.68 0.94 -7.40
CA VAL A 27 13.89 1.34 -8.57
C VAL A 27 14.37 2.66 -9.16
N ARG A 28 14.80 3.63 -8.33
CA ARG A 28 15.37 4.90 -8.81
C ARG A 28 16.68 4.70 -9.57
N GLY A 29 17.55 3.82 -9.09
CA GLY A 29 18.87 3.57 -9.67
C GLY A 29 18.89 2.58 -10.84
N ASP A 30 17.81 1.83 -11.07
CA ASP A 30 17.75 0.82 -12.13
C ASP A 30 17.43 1.46 -13.49
N GLU A 31 18.46 1.68 -14.30
CA GLU A 31 18.33 2.26 -15.65
C GLU A 31 17.68 1.33 -16.66
N SER A 32 17.60 0.03 -16.38
CA SER A 32 16.95 -0.95 -17.26
C SER A 32 15.41 -0.84 -17.23
N ILE A 33 14.85 -0.20 -16.21
CA ILE A 33 13.40 0.01 -16.09
C ILE A 33 12.99 1.22 -16.93
N ARG A 34 12.06 1.04 -17.85
CA ARG A 34 11.49 2.15 -18.63
C ARG A 34 10.91 3.21 -17.68
N GLU A 35 11.17 4.49 -17.96
CA GLU A 35 10.81 5.61 -17.07
C GLU A 35 9.34 5.58 -16.59
N HIS A 36 8.41 5.34 -17.51
CA HIS A 36 7.01 5.19 -17.19
C HIS A 36 6.72 4.06 -16.16
N SER A 37 7.36 2.88 -16.33
CA SER A 37 7.22 1.76 -15.39
C SER A 37 7.87 2.07 -14.05
N LYS A 38 9.00 2.78 -14.06
CA LYS A 38 9.70 3.28 -12.89
C LYS A 38 8.78 4.19 -12.07
N GLN A 39 8.15 5.17 -12.71
CA GLN A 39 7.20 6.07 -12.06
C GLN A 39 6.01 5.32 -11.45
N ASN A 40 5.42 4.37 -12.16
CA ASN A 40 4.34 3.55 -11.63
C ASN A 40 4.76 2.72 -10.40
N LEU A 41 5.96 2.14 -10.41
CA LEU A 41 6.48 1.39 -9.26
C LEU A 41 6.72 2.30 -8.05
N LEU A 42 7.35 3.45 -8.25
CA LEU A 42 7.61 4.43 -7.17
C LEU A 42 6.31 4.94 -6.55
N ARG A 43 5.31 5.28 -7.37
CA ARG A 43 3.97 5.67 -6.94
C ARG A 43 3.29 4.54 -6.16
N ALA A 44 3.34 3.32 -6.69
CA ALA A 44 2.72 2.16 -6.06
C ALA A 44 3.35 1.87 -4.69
N PHE A 45 4.66 1.77 -4.61
CA PHE A 45 5.35 1.47 -3.35
C PHE A 45 5.08 2.55 -2.29
N THR A 46 5.11 3.83 -2.68
CA THR A 46 4.83 4.93 -1.76
C THR A 46 3.39 4.86 -1.25
N ILE A 47 2.40 4.77 -2.13
CA ILE A 47 1.00 4.76 -1.71
C ILE A 47 0.69 3.51 -0.88
N LEU A 48 1.18 2.32 -1.28
CA LEU A 48 0.98 1.09 -0.51
C LEU A 48 1.61 1.18 0.89
N PHE A 49 2.80 1.77 1.01
CA PHE A 49 3.51 1.91 2.28
C PHE A 49 2.73 2.78 3.27
N PHE A 50 2.27 3.95 2.84
CA PHE A 50 1.57 4.89 3.74
C PHE A 50 0.10 4.56 3.99
N THR A 51 -0.56 3.84 3.08
CA THR A 51 -2.02 3.63 3.17
C THR A 51 -2.42 2.19 3.44
N GLY A 52 -1.53 1.24 3.21
CA GLY A 52 -1.83 -0.19 3.26
C GLY A 52 -2.94 -0.61 2.27
N LEU A 53 -3.16 0.10 1.18
CA LEU A 53 -4.11 -0.27 0.12
C LEU A 53 -3.75 -1.63 -0.49
N ARG A 54 -4.73 -2.34 -1.03
CA ARG A 54 -4.46 -3.46 -1.93
C ARG A 54 -4.13 -2.93 -3.32
N LEU A 55 -3.35 -3.67 -4.12
CA LEU A 55 -2.98 -3.22 -5.47
C LEU A 55 -4.18 -2.90 -6.36
N ASN A 56 -5.23 -3.70 -6.30
CA ASN A 56 -6.46 -3.44 -7.06
C ASN A 56 -7.26 -2.23 -6.55
N GLU A 57 -7.11 -1.86 -5.29
CA GLU A 57 -7.67 -0.63 -4.72
C GLU A 57 -6.86 0.58 -5.22
N LEU A 58 -5.52 0.49 -5.14
CA LEU A 58 -4.61 1.51 -5.66
C LEU A 58 -4.87 1.83 -7.15
N GLN A 59 -5.12 0.81 -7.98
CA GLN A 59 -5.40 1.00 -9.40
C GLN A 59 -6.68 1.79 -9.69
N GLN A 60 -7.57 1.93 -8.70
CA GLN A 60 -8.78 2.72 -8.81
C GLN A 60 -8.57 4.20 -8.44
N MET A 61 -7.43 4.53 -7.82
CA MET A 61 -7.10 5.91 -7.48
C MET A 61 -6.94 6.78 -8.72
N ARG A 62 -7.42 8.01 -8.61
CA ARG A 62 -7.30 9.08 -9.61
C ARG A 62 -6.45 10.21 -9.06
N LEU A 63 -6.00 11.11 -9.92
CA LEU A 63 -5.25 12.29 -9.50
C LEU A 63 -6.08 13.21 -8.59
N SER A 64 -7.41 13.24 -8.73
CA SER A 64 -8.30 13.93 -7.79
C SER A 64 -8.07 13.50 -6.34
N HIS A 65 -7.90 12.19 -6.08
CA HIS A 65 -7.62 11.70 -4.72
C HIS A 65 -6.26 12.18 -4.20
N ILE A 66 -5.25 12.33 -5.08
CA ILE A 66 -3.94 12.87 -4.69
C ILE A 66 -4.06 14.35 -4.33
N VAL A 67 -4.80 15.12 -5.12
CA VAL A 67 -5.09 16.55 -4.83
C VAL A 67 -5.77 16.67 -3.47
N GLU A 68 -6.84 15.92 -3.21
CA GLU A 68 -7.55 15.95 -1.93
C GLU A 68 -6.65 15.56 -0.73
N LEU A 69 -5.78 14.56 -0.90
CA LEU A 69 -4.81 14.18 0.14
C LEU A 69 -3.83 15.31 0.44
N LEU A 70 -3.39 16.05 -0.57
CA LEU A 70 -2.47 17.18 -0.40
C LEU A 70 -3.15 18.39 0.24
N GLU A 71 -4.34 18.76 -0.25
CA GLU A 71 -5.08 19.95 0.20
C GLU A 71 -5.74 19.73 1.56
N HIS A 72 -6.46 18.62 1.73
CA HIS A 72 -7.33 18.37 2.88
C HIS A 72 -6.78 17.31 3.86
N GLY A 73 -5.66 16.66 3.52
CA GLY A 73 -5.08 15.59 4.33
C GLY A 73 -5.89 14.29 4.35
N SER A 74 -6.99 14.21 3.61
CA SER A 74 -7.79 13.00 3.49
C SER A 74 -8.58 12.94 2.19
N THR A 75 -8.89 11.71 1.73
CA THR A 75 -9.77 11.47 0.57
C THR A 75 -10.60 10.22 0.80
N LYS A 76 -11.66 10.05 -0.01
CA LYS A 76 -12.52 8.86 -0.02
C LYS A 76 -12.35 8.11 -1.33
N LEU A 77 -11.97 6.86 -1.27
CA LEU A 77 -11.89 5.95 -2.41
C LEU A 77 -13.09 5.01 -2.40
N VAL A 78 -13.95 5.10 -3.43
CA VAL A 78 -15.06 4.18 -3.64
C VAL A 78 -14.56 2.99 -4.45
N LEU A 79 -14.71 1.79 -3.90
CA LEU A 79 -14.24 0.55 -4.52
C LEU A 79 -15.31 -0.01 -5.46
N SER A 80 -15.04 -0.05 -6.76
CA SER A 80 -16.00 -0.40 -7.79
C SER A 80 -16.63 -1.78 -7.61
N LYS A 81 -15.87 -2.76 -7.12
CA LYS A 81 -16.33 -4.15 -6.94
C LYS A 81 -17.32 -4.32 -5.78
N THR A 82 -17.10 -3.62 -4.68
CA THR A 82 -17.86 -3.80 -3.43
C THR A 82 -18.73 -2.61 -3.09
N GLN A 83 -18.64 -1.52 -3.85
CA GLN A 83 -19.26 -0.21 -3.57
C GLN A 83 -18.98 0.31 -2.15
N SER A 84 -17.96 -0.27 -1.47
CA SER A 84 -17.54 0.16 -0.15
C SER A 84 -16.62 1.38 -0.25
N GLU A 85 -16.79 2.31 0.67
CA GLU A 85 -15.91 3.48 0.80
C GLU A 85 -14.71 3.16 1.70
N ARG A 86 -13.56 3.67 1.30
CA ARG A 86 -12.36 3.65 2.11
C ARG A 86 -11.81 5.05 2.26
N LYS A 87 -11.76 5.56 3.48
CA LYS A 87 -11.14 6.84 3.78
C LYS A 87 -9.63 6.66 3.91
N LEU A 88 -8.86 7.48 3.20
CA LEU A 88 -7.41 7.55 3.26
C LEU A 88 -6.99 8.87 3.91
N PHE A 89 -5.83 8.85 4.57
CA PHE A 89 -5.28 10.00 5.26
C PHE A 89 -3.83 10.22 4.85
N ALA A 90 -3.40 11.48 4.80
CA ALA A 90 -2.03 11.85 4.52
C ALA A 90 -1.48 12.75 5.62
N GLY A 91 -0.52 12.23 6.39
CA GLY A 91 0.34 13.03 7.24
C GLY A 91 1.46 13.71 6.44
N ASP A 92 2.24 14.56 7.09
CA ASP A 92 3.22 15.45 6.44
C ASP A 92 4.25 14.69 5.59
N GLU A 93 4.80 13.58 6.10
CA GLU A 93 5.78 12.82 5.34
C GLU A 93 5.16 12.19 4.08
N PHE A 94 3.94 11.68 4.16
CA PHE A 94 3.26 11.16 2.97
C PHE A 94 2.97 12.26 1.96
N LYS A 95 2.47 13.43 2.39
CA LYS A 95 2.28 14.60 1.53
C LYS A 95 3.57 15.00 0.82
N LYS A 96 4.68 15.06 1.54
CA LYS A 96 6.01 15.34 0.99
C LYS A 96 6.45 14.32 -0.08
N GLN A 97 6.19 13.03 0.14
CA GLN A 97 6.48 12.01 -0.87
C GLN A 97 5.56 12.12 -2.09
N LEU A 98 4.28 12.43 -1.91
CA LEU A 98 3.34 12.65 -3.01
C LEU A 98 3.78 13.84 -3.89
N LEU A 99 4.19 14.97 -3.29
CA LEU A 99 4.69 16.13 -4.04
C LEU A 99 5.93 15.82 -4.90
N LYS A 100 6.78 14.86 -4.47
CA LYS A 100 7.95 14.42 -5.26
C LYS A 100 7.58 13.51 -6.44
N LEU A 101 6.44 12.81 -6.35
CA LEU A 101 6.03 11.79 -7.33
C LEU A 101 4.98 12.28 -8.33
N PHE A 102 4.29 13.36 -7.99
CA PHE A 102 3.22 13.90 -8.82
C PHE A 102 3.47 15.38 -9.12
N TYR A 103 3.63 15.68 -10.40
CA TYR A 103 3.59 17.06 -10.86
C TYR A 103 2.13 17.43 -11.16
N LEU A 104 1.56 18.24 -10.28
CA LEU A 104 0.16 18.65 -10.36
C LEU A 104 0.11 20.12 -10.81
N SER A 105 -0.08 20.35 -12.11
CA SER A 105 -0.40 21.69 -12.64
C SER A 105 -1.91 21.93 -12.60
N SER A 106 -2.35 23.17 -12.77
CA SER A 106 -3.77 23.52 -12.88
C SER A 106 -4.50 22.84 -14.04
N GLU A 107 -3.77 22.42 -15.08
CA GLU A 107 -4.28 21.80 -16.29
C GLU A 107 -4.35 20.27 -16.23
N VAL A 108 -3.90 19.65 -15.14
CA VAL A 108 -3.90 18.18 -15.00
C VAL A 108 -5.34 17.66 -14.98
N ASP A 109 -5.62 16.68 -15.83
CA ASP A 109 -6.90 15.96 -15.81
C ASP A 109 -7.01 15.12 -14.53
N LYS A 110 -7.76 15.63 -13.55
CA LYS A 110 -7.98 15.03 -12.24
C LYS A 110 -8.62 13.63 -12.32
N GLU A 111 -9.23 13.29 -13.44
CA GLU A 111 -9.85 11.97 -13.68
C GLU A 111 -8.85 10.91 -14.15
N GLU A 112 -7.61 11.29 -14.47
CA GLU A 112 -6.59 10.32 -14.80
C GLU A 112 -6.23 9.41 -13.63
N ARG A 113 -5.83 8.18 -13.97
CA ARG A 113 -5.40 7.20 -12.97
C ARG A 113 -4.02 7.54 -12.43
N VAL A 114 -3.82 7.27 -11.15
CA VAL A 114 -2.50 7.38 -10.48
C VAL A 114 -1.48 6.43 -11.12
N ILE A 115 -1.94 5.24 -11.52
CA ILE A 115 -1.15 4.24 -12.26
C ILE A 115 -1.56 4.29 -13.73
N THR A 116 -0.64 4.67 -14.58
CA THR A 116 -0.88 5.02 -15.97
C THR A 116 -0.42 3.92 -16.95
N LYS A 117 -0.94 3.96 -18.19
CA LYS A 117 -0.54 3.03 -19.27
C LYS A 117 0.70 3.46 -20.05
N GLY A 118 1.23 4.65 -19.80
CA GLY A 118 2.32 5.24 -20.57
C GLY A 118 1.84 6.29 -21.57
N ALA A 119 2.55 6.43 -22.68
CA ALA A 119 2.27 7.44 -23.71
C ALA A 119 0.95 7.14 -24.43
N VAL A 120 -0.18 7.46 -23.80
CA VAL A 120 -1.52 7.39 -24.38
C VAL A 120 -2.19 8.76 -24.26
N LYS A 121 -3.17 9.04 -25.14
CA LYS A 121 -3.87 10.32 -25.15
C LYS A 121 -4.60 10.63 -23.84
N SER A 122 -5.00 9.61 -23.07
CA SER A 122 -5.64 9.76 -21.78
C SER A 122 -5.39 8.54 -20.89
N ASN A 123 -5.06 8.76 -19.63
CA ASN A 123 -4.86 7.74 -18.61
C ASN A 123 -6.10 7.54 -17.72
N ARG A 124 -7.31 7.89 -18.17
CA ARG A 124 -8.58 7.66 -17.45
C ARG A 124 -8.88 6.18 -17.28
N THR A 125 -8.49 5.35 -18.25
CA THR A 125 -8.60 3.88 -18.15
C THR A 125 -7.39 3.29 -17.45
N GLY A 126 -7.63 2.41 -16.47
CA GLY A 126 -6.55 1.76 -15.73
C GLY A 126 -5.69 0.84 -16.61
N ILE A 127 -4.47 0.59 -16.18
CA ILE A 127 -3.60 -0.47 -16.69
C ILE A 127 -4.27 -1.84 -16.45
N ASN A 128 -3.93 -2.85 -17.27
CA ASN A 128 -4.40 -4.22 -17.01
C ASN A 128 -3.95 -4.67 -15.61
N SER A 129 -4.93 -5.09 -14.79
CA SER A 129 -4.72 -5.38 -13.37
C SER A 129 -3.72 -6.50 -13.16
N ASP A 130 -3.86 -7.61 -13.89
CA ASP A 130 -3.03 -8.79 -13.70
C ASP A 130 -1.58 -8.53 -14.12
N VAL A 131 -1.39 -7.77 -15.20
CA VAL A 131 -0.06 -7.37 -15.67
C VAL A 131 0.64 -6.51 -14.62
N PHE A 132 -0.06 -5.50 -14.07
CA PHE A 132 0.52 -4.61 -13.07
C PHE A 132 0.81 -5.33 -11.74
N ILE A 133 -0.11 -6.19 -11.29
CA ILE A 133 0.08 -6.99 -10.08
C ILE A 133 1.30 -7.91 -10.22
N LYS A 134 1.46 -8.56 -11.38
CA LYS A 134 2.64 -9.39 -11.66
C LYS A 134 3.91 -8.54 -11.67
N GLN A 135 3.92 -7.40 -12.33
CA GLN A 135 5.07 -6.49 -12.40
C GLN A 135 5.51 -6.04 -11.00
N VAL A 136 4.58 -5.54 -10.18
CA VAL A 136 4.87 -5.09 -8.80
C VAL A 136 5.42 -6.23 -7.95
N ASN A 137 4.75 -7.38 -7.92
CA ASN A 137 5.19 -8.50 -7.09
C ASN A 137 6.50 -9.13 -7.59
N SER A 138 6.75 -9.17 -8.90
CA SER A 138 8.02 -9.61 -9.46
C SER A 138 9.17 -8.71 -9.01
N LYS A 139 8.98 -7.39 -9.06
CA LYS A 139 10.02 -6.43 -8.64
C LYS A 139 10.26 -6.48 -7.11
N ILE A 140 9.22 -6.62 -6.31
CA ILE A 140 9.37 -6.83 -4.86
C ILE A 140 10.17 -8.10 -4.57
N LYS A 141 9.84 -9.22 -5.24
CA LYS A 141 10.54 -10.49 -5.07
C LYS A 141 12.01 -10.41 -5.51
N GLU A 142 12.29 -9.71 -6.60
CA GLU A 142 13.65 -9.48 -7.11
C GLU A 142 14.52 -8.75 -6.08
N ILE A 143 13.98 -7.73 -5.42
CA ILE A 143 14.73 -6.84 -4.54
C ILE A 143 14.80 -7.36 -3.10
N LEU A 144 13.70 -7.92 -2.58
CA LEU A 144 13.57 -8.32 -1.18
C LEU A 144 13.55 -9.83 -0.96
N GLY A 145 13.29 -10.63 -2.00
CA GLY A 145 13.19 -12.08 -1.90
C GLY A 145 11.76 -12.62 -1.93
N SER A 146 11.62 -13.95 -1.92
CA SER A 146 10.34 -14.66 -2.15
C SER A 146 9.33 -14.54 -1.00
N GLY A 147 9.78 -14.14 0.20
CA GLY A 147 8.91 -13.90 1.37
C GLY A 147 8.01 -12.68 1.23
N TYR A 148 8.36 -11.75 0.34
CA TYR A 148 7.71 -10.45 0.22
C TYR A 148 6.74 -10.38 -0.97
N THR A 149 5.65 -9.64 -0.79
CA THR A 149 4.67 -9.32 -1.84
C THR A 149 4.06 -7.94 -1.56
N SER A 150 3.19 -7.47 -2.47
CA SER A 150 2.43 -6.24 -2.24
C SER A 150 1.56 -6.26 -0.96
N HIS A 151 1.17 -7.42 -0.46
CA HIS A 151 0.50 -7.54 0.84
C HIS A 151 1.42 -7.28 2.03
N SER A 152 2.73 -7.41 1.85
CA SER A 152 3.72 -7.15 2.89
C SER A 152 3.75 -5.69 3.35
N PHE A 153 3.41 -4.74 2.48
CA PHE A 153 3.21 -3.33 2.87
C PHE A 153 2.09 -3.18 3.90
N ARG A 154 0.95 -3.80 3.62
CA ARG A 154 -0.22 -3.75 4.51
C ARG A 154 0.07 -4.45 5.84
N GLN A 155 0.77 -5.57 5.80
CA GLN A 155 1.20 -6.29 7.00
C GLN A 155 2.15 -5.44 7.83
N GLY A 156 3.17 -4.82 7.22
CA GLY A 156 4.12 -3.94 7.91
C GLY A 156 3.42 -2.78 8.61
N LEU A 157 2.49 -2.12 7.92
CA LEU A 157 1.73 -1.00 8.49
C LEU A 157 0.86 -1.43 9.69
N ILE A 158 0.21 -2.61 9.62
CA ILE A 158 -0.59 -3.14 10.74
C ILE A 158 0.33 -3.46 11.93
N THR A 159 1.47 -4.11 11.68
CA THR A 159 2.44 -4.47 12.72
C THR A 159 3.01 -3.21 13.38
N GLU A 160 3.38 -2.19 12.60
CA GLU A 160 3.87 -0.92 13.12
C GLU A 160 2.83 -0.20 13.99
N MET A 161 1.57 -0.13 13.52
CA MET A 161 0.49 0.45 14.30
C MET A 161 0.21 -0.34 15.59
N GLY A 162 0.34 -1.66 15.55
CA GLY A 162 0.23 -2.53 16.73
C GLY A 162 1.35 -2.27 17.73
N ALA A 163 2.60 -2.18 17.27
CA ALA A 163 3.75 -1.85 18.12
C ALA A 163 3.63 -0.45 18.77
N LYS A 164 2.93 0.48 18.12
CA LYS A 164 2.57 1.79 18.70
C LYS A 164 1.34 1.72 19.64
N GLN A 165 0.88 0.53 19.98
CA GLN A 165 -0.28 0.28 20.87
C GLN A 165 -1.58 0.97 20.41
N ILE A 166 -1.73 1.20 19.11
CA ILE A 166 -2.95 1.77 18.55
C ILE A 166 -4.08 0.73 18.67
N ASN A 167 -5.24 1.19 19.15
CA ASN A 167 -6.40 0.32 19.33
C ASN A 167 -6.74 -0.48 18.06
N THR A 168 -6.88 -1.80 18.19
CA THR A 168 -7.10 -2.74 17.07
C THR A 168 -8.32 -2.39 16.21
N LYS A 169 -9.39 -1.82 16.80
CA LYS A 169 -10.57 -1.35 16.05
C LYS A 169 -10.21 -0.16 15.15
N ILE A 170 -9.34 0.74 15.63
CA ILE A 170 -8.85 1.88 14.85
C ILE A 170 -8.01 1.35 13.67
N ILE A 171 -7.06 0.43 13.93
CA ILE A 171 -6.25 -0.20 12.91
C ILE A 171 -7.13 -0.88 11.86
N SER A 172 -8.11 -1.70 12.30
CA SER A 172 -9.04 -2.39 11.41
C SER A 172 -9.81 -1.44 10.50
N LYS A 173 -10.33 -0.33 11.07
CA LYS A 173 -11.03 0.71 10.31
C LYS A 173 -10.11 1.44 9.34
N PHE A 174 -8.90 1.81 9.78
CA PHE A 174 -7.90 2.47 8.93
C PHE A 174 -7.51 1.60 7.74
N ILE A 175 -7.21 0.34 7.99
CA ILE A 175 -6.81 -0.63 6.96
C ILE A 175 -7.99 -1.06 6.08
N GLY A 176 -9.25 -0.90 6.52
CA GLY A 176 -10.45 -1.36 5.81
C GLY A 176 -10.62 -2.88 5.88
N HIS A 177 -10.41 -3.47 7.05
CA HIS A 177 -10.82 -4.84 7.33
C HIS A 177 -12.28 -4.85 7.78
N SER A 178 -13.09 -5.72 7.16
CA SER A 178 -14.49 -5.94 7.56
C SER A 178 -14.59 -6.69 8.90
N ASP A 179 -13.58 -7.50 9.24
CA ASP A 179 -13.49 -8.26 10.49
C ASP A 179 -12.18 -7.91 11.22
N VAL A 180 -12.34 -7.47 12.47
CA VAL A 180 -11.22 -7.14 13.37
C VAL A 180 -10.31 -8.35 13.62
N LYS A 181 -10.85 -9.57 13.62
CA LYS A 181 -10.05 -10.82 13.74
C LYS A 181 -8.94 -10.90 12.68
N THR A 182 -9.18 -10.33 11.50
CA THR A 182 -8.15 -10.28 10.45
C THR A 182 -6.97 -9.40 10.86
N THR A 183 -7.23 -8.29 11.52
CA THR A 183 -6.19 -7.38 12.05
C THR A 183 -5.43 -8.03 13.21
N MET A 184 -6.12 -8.71 14.10
CA MET A 184 -5.50 -9.36 15.27
C MET A 184 -4.46 -10.42 14.92
N ARG A 185 -4.53 -11.02 13.73
CA ARG A 185 -3.53 -12.00 13.26
C ARG A 185 -2.13 -11.41 13.06
N TYR A 186 -2.03 -10.09 12.94
CA TYR A 186 -0.78 -9.36 12.72
C TYR A 186 -0.28 -8.64 13.96
N ILE A 187 -1.06 -8.62 15.03
CA ILE A 187 -0.74 -7.96 16.30
C ILE A 187 -0.58 -9.06 17.34
N ASN A 188 0.67 -9.41 17.63
CA ASN A 188 1.00 -10.34 18.70
C ASN A 188 1.51 -9.52 19.89
N PRO A 189 0.83 -9.52 21.05
CA PRO A 189 1.35 -8.92 22.26
C PRO A 189 2.69 -9.57 22.64
N THR A 190 3.67 -8.76 23.02
CA THR A 190 4.93 -9.24 23.58
C THR A 190 4.77 -9.43 25.09
N ASP A 191 5.71 -10.14 25.72
CA ASP A 191 5.73 -10.28 27.18
C ASP A 191 5.88 -8.90 27.85
N GLU A 192 6.59 -7.97 27.21
CA GLU A 192 6.74 -6.58 27.69
C GLU A 192 5.39 -5.84 27.67
N ASP A 193 4.56 -6.04 26.62
CA ASP A 193 3.20 -5.49 26.56
C ASP A 193 2.33 -6.02 27.70
N LEU A 194 2.47 -7.32 28.02
CA LEU A 194 1.73 -7.96 29.11
C LEU A 194 2.17 -7.42 30.47
N ILE A 195 3.50 -7.28 30.69
CA ILE A 195 4.05 -6.70 31.93
C ILE A 195 3.58 -5.25 32.08
N GLY A 196 3.68 -4.43 31.01
CA GLY A 196 3.24 -3.04 31.03
C GLY A 196 1.75 -2.88 31.34
N ALA A 197 0.91 -3.83 30.89
CA ALA A 197 -0.53 -3.83 31.18
C ALA A 197 -0.86 -4.18 32.66
N MET A 198 0.05 -4.80 33.40
CA MET A 198 -0.14 -5.19 34.81
C MET A 198 0.28 -4.08 35.81
N ILE A 199 0.97 -3.05 35.33
CA ILE A 199 1.38 -1.90 36.18
C ILE A 199 0.13 -1.00 36.33
N ARG A 200 -0.47 -1.00 37.54
CA ARG A 200 -1.57 -0.11 37.91
C ARG A 200 -1.05 1.14 38.56
#